data_a3f52ed6302a7942ff6c2fb9345b5ed7
#
_entry.id   a3f52ed6302a7942ff6c2fb9345b5ed7
#
_cell.length_a   1.000
_cell.length_b   1.000
_cell.length_c   1.000
_cell.angle_alpha   90.00
_cell.angle_beta   90.00
_cell.angle_gamma   90.00
#
_symmetry.space_group_name_H-M   'P 1'
#
loop_
_entity.id
_entity.type
_entity.pdbx_description
1 polymer ?
#
loop_
_entity_poly.entity_id
_entity_poly.type
_entity_poly.pdbx_seq_one_letter_code
_entity_poly.pdbx_strand_id
1 'polypeptide(L)'
;METNPFTLGFGKTPHTFISRTSEIQNVIEDFNSDLPASQSYLITGVRGSGKTVTMTAIANSLKEEGEWIIINLNPNRPLLETLVAKLYDQPDLQPLFIKAKFNLSLFGLGASFEKVAPVSDIEVALEKMLNQVKEIGKKVLVTIDEVTKSENIKIFTSSFQLLIREDLPIFLLMTGLYENIHELQNDSTLTFLYRASRINLEPLDMVSIKNRYKEIFKIPASKAKRMAELTNGYSFAFQTLGYLCWKNREFLEDETALLPAYDDYLQSYVYQKLWTELSPQDRKVLSILSDEKLTKVKELREQLGFSSSMMSVYRDRLKRKG
;
A
#
# COMPACT_ATOMS: atom_id res chain seq x y z
N MET A 1 -6.07 3.96 32.42
CA MET A 1 -6.00 5.04 31.39
C MET A 1 -6.57 4.45 30.10
N GLU A 2 -7.48 5.14 29.46
CA GLU A 2 -7.95 4.72 28.13
C GLU A 2 -6.81 4.78 27.12
N THR A 3 -6.71 3.77 26.28
CA THR A 3 -5.68 3.69 25.25
C THR A 3 -5.96 4.71 24.15
N ASN A 4 -4.93 5.43 23.68
CA ASN A 4 -5.08 6.34 22.56
C ASN A 4 -5.52 5.56 21.30
N PRO A 5 -6.68 5.86 20.71
CA PRO A 5 -7.17 5.14 19.53
C PRO A 5 -6.46 5.53 18.25
N PHE A 6 -5.73 6.66 18.24
CA PHE A 6 -4.93 7.11 17.10
C PHE A 6 -3.50 6.60 17.23
N THR A 7 -2.89 6.23 16.12
CA THR A 7 -1.51 5.74 16.09
C THR A 7 -0.69 6.45 15.03
N LEU A 8 0.57 6.72 15.36
CA LEU A 8 1.56 7.28 14.44
C LEU A 8 2.55 6.21 13.96
N GLY A 9 2.41 4.97 14.44
CA GLY A 9 3.27 3.85 14.08
C GLY A 9 2.99 3.31 12.68
N PHE A 10 4.03 2.87 11.99
CA PHE A 10 3.93 2.25 10.67
C PHE A 10 3.51 0.78 10.75
N GLY A 11 2.83 0.30 9.69
CA GLY A 11 2.60 -1.13 9.43
C GLY A 11 1.48 -1.79 10.24
N LYS A 12 0.85 -1.09 11.16
CA LYS A 12 -0.31 -1.60 11.92
C LYS A 12 -1.57 -0.85 11.54
N THR A 13 -2.67 -1.59 11.42
CA THR A 13 -3.99 -0.96 11.25
C THR A 13 -4.31 -0.16 12.51
N PRO A 14 -4.55 1.16 12.42
CA PRO A 14 -4.96 1.96 13.55
C PRO A 14 -6.29 1.49 14.13
N HIS A 15 -6.49 1.57 15.45
CA HIS A 15 -7.81 1.33 16.04
C HIS A 15 -8.86 2.30 15.49
N THR A 16 -8.43 3.51 15.12
CA THR A 16 -9.26 4.52 14.46
C THR A 16 -8.95 4.55 12.98
N PHE A 17 -9.43 3.57 12.26
CA PHE A 17 -9.30 3.49 10.81
C PHE A 17 -10.58 4.03 10.15
N ILE A 18 -10.40 4.93 9.17
CA ILE A 18 -11.48 5.32 8.26
C ILE A 18 -11.39 4.37 7.08
N SER A 19 -12.32 3.42 7.05
CA SER A 19 -12.33 2.38 6.03
C SER A 19 -12.60 2.98 4.64
N ARG A 20 -11.84 2.53 3.67
CA ARG A 20 -12.11 2.67 2.24
C ARG A 20 -12.94 1.48 1.80
N THR A 21 -14.15 1.38 2.37
CA THR A 21 -14.96 0.15 2.33
C THR A 21 -15.23 -0.30 0.91
N SER A 22 -15.53 0.62 -0.02
CA SER A 22 -15.79 0.29 -1.42
C SER A 22 -14.58 -0.30 -2.13
N GLU A 23 -13.41 0.32 -1.96
CA GLU A 23 -12.18 -0.13 -2.61
C GLU A 23 -11.72 -1.48 -2.07
N ILE A 24 -11.79 -1.67 -0.75
CA ILE A 24 -11.44 -2.92 -0.08
C ILE A 24 -12.41 -4.02 -0.49
N GLN A 25 -13.71 -3.75 -0.45
CA GLN A 25 -14.74 -4.72 -0.76
C GLN A 25 -14.66 -5.19 -2.23
N ASN A 26 -14.44 -4.27 -3.16
CA ASN A 26 -14.30 -4.60 -4.59
C ASN A 26 -13.13 -5.59 -4.84
N VAL A 27 -11.99 -5.42 -4.14
CA VAL A 27 -10.86 -6.36 -4.27
C VAL A 27 -11.21 -7.71 -3.68
N ILE A 28 -11.86 -7.74 -2.51
CA ILE A 28 -12.25 -8.98 -1.84
C ILE A 28 -13.25 -9.76 -2.71
N GLU A 29 -14.27 -9.09 -3.26
CA GLU A 29 -15.25 -9.69 -4.14
C GLU A 29 -14.62 -10.24 -5.43
N ASP A 30 -13.69 -9.48 -6.04
CA ASP A 30 -13.00 -9.93 -7.25
C ASP A 30 -12.10 -11.14 -6.97
N PHE A 31 -11.31 -11.11 -5.89
CA PHE A 31 -10.43 -12.23 -5.50
C PHE A 31 -11.19 -13.49 -5.09
N ASN A 32 -12.39 -13.36 -4.55
CA ASN A 32 -13.26 -14.48 -4.20
C ASN A 32 -14.07 -15.02 -5.38
N SER A 33 -14.13 -14.28 -6.47
CA SER A 33 -14.83 -14.73 -7.68
C SER A 33 -14.20 -16.02 -8.24
N ASP A 34 -15.03 -16.90 -8.79
CA ASP A 34 -14.57 -18.08 -9.55
C ASP A 34 -13.80 -17.69 -10.82
N LEU A 35 -14.12 -16.50 -11.37
CA LEU A 35 -13.46 -15.91 -12.52
C LEU A 35 -13.07 -14.48 -12.18
N PRO A 36 -11.96 -14.25 -11.44
CA PRO A 36 -11.54 -12.92 -11.03
C PRO A 36 -11.18 -12.08 -12.27
N ALA A 37 -11.62 -10.83 -12.29
CA ALA A 37 -11.26 -9.89 -13.35
C ALA A 37 -9.75 -9.61 -13.32
N SER A 38 -9.13 -9.68 -12.15
CA SER A 38 -7.67 -9.55 -11.99
C SER A 38 -7.17 -10.38 -10.80
N GLN A 39 -6.07 -11.12 -10.99
CA GLN A 39 -5.34 -11.74 -9.89
C GLN A 39 -4.24 -10.82 -9.32
N SER A 40 -4.18 -9.58 -9.78
CA SER A 40 -3.18 -8.62 -9.31
C SER A 40 -3.75 -7.22 -9.16
N TYR A 41 -3.48 -6.59 -8.01
CA TYR A 41 -3.87 -5.21 -7.71
C TYR A 41 -2.66 -4.38 -7.29
N LEU A 42 -2.62 -3.14 -7.76
CA LEU A 42 -1.62 -2.14 -7.44
C LEU A 42 -2.27 -1.01 -6.64
N ILE A 43 -1.87 -0.84 -5.39
CA ILE A 43 -2.36 0.25 -4.54
C ILE A 43 -1.36 1.40 -4.63
N THR A 44 -1.80 2.53 -5.16
CA THR A 44 -0.98 3.74 -5.29
C THR A 44 -1.54 4.88 -4.45
N GLY A 45 -0.69 5.81 -4.13
CA GLY A 45 -1.06 7.00 -3.38
C GLY A 45 0.17 7.70 -2.84
N VAL A 46 -0.01 8.92 -2.37
CA VAL A 46 1.07 9.71 -1.77
C VAL A 46 1.61 9.05 -0.49
N ARG A 47 2.78 9.48 -0.01
CA ARG A 47 3.32 9.03 1.28
C ARG A 47 2.30 9.35 2.39
N GLY A 48 2.04 8.41 3.30
CA GLY A 48 1.08 8.62 4.40
C GLY A 48 -0.41 8.56 4.01
N SER A 49 -0.76 8.18 2.75
CA SER A 49 -2.15 8.02 2.31
C SER A 49 -2.86 6.77 2.87
N GLY A 50 -2.12 5.87 3.53
CA GLY A 50 -2.67 4.64 4.09
C GLY A 50 -2.55 3.39 3.21
N LYS A 51 -1.64 3.36 2.23
CA LYS A 51 -1.42 2.20 1.33
C LYS A 51 -1.21 0.89 2.08
N THR A 52 -0.24 0.86 2.99
CA THR A 52 0.06 -0.32 3.83
C THR A 52 -1.15 -0.75 4.67
N VAL A 53 -1.88 0.23 5.22
CA VAL A 53 -3.08 -0.03 6.04
C VAL A 53 -4.19 -0.65 5.18
N THR A 54 -4.42 -0.13 3.97
CA THR A 54 -5.41 -0.66 3.02
C THR A 54 -5.03 -2.09 2.59
N MET A 55 -3.77 -2.32 2.22
CA MET A 55 -3.27 -3.66 1.88
C MET A 55 -3.45 -4.65 3.04
N THR A 56 -3.11 -4.23 4.27
CA THR A 56 -3.26 -5.06 5.47
C THR A 56 -4.73 -5.35 5.77
N ALA A 57 -5.63 -4.38 5.56
CA ALA A 57 -7.06 -4.58 5.76
C ALA A 57 -7.63 -5.62 4.79
N ILE A 58 -7.28 -5.54 3.50
CA ILE A 58 -7.66 -6.55 2.49
C ILE A 58 -7.13 -7.93 2.88
N ALA A 59 -5.83 -8.02 3.21
CA ALA A 59 -5.19 -9.29 3.56
C ALA A 59 -5.81 -9.93 4.82
N ASN A 60 -6.14 -9.12 5.83
CA ASN A 60 -6.79 -9.63 7.05
C ASN A 60 -8.21 -10.11 6.78
N SER A 61 -9.01 -9.36 6.01
CA SER A 61 -10.37 -9.78 5.65
C SER A 61 -10.37 -11.12 4.91
N LEU A 62 -9.50 -11.28 3.92
CA LEU A 62 -9.35 -12.55 3.19
C LEU A 62 -8.88 -13.68 4.11
N LYS A 63 -7.95 -13.40 5.02
CA LYS A 63 -7.45 -14.39 5.99
C LYS A 63 -8.57 -14.92 6.91
N GLU A 64 -9.50 -14.06 7.32
CA GLU A 64 -10.62 -14.41 8.20
C GLU A 64 -11.60 -15.38 7.53
N GLU A 65 -11.66 -15.44 6.21
CA GLU A 65 -12.49 -16.39 5.45
C GLU A 65 -11.97 -17.84 5.52
N GLY A 66 -10.70 -18.04 5.92
CA GLY A 66 -10.10 -19.36 6.15
C GLY A 66 -9.59 -20.09 4.90
N GLU A 67 -9.95 -19.63 3.71
CA GLU A 67 -9.51 -20.20 2.43
C GLU A 67 -8.18 -19.58 1.92
N TRP A 68 -7.76 -18.48 2.52
CA TRP A 68 -6.62 -17.69 2.08
C TRP A 68 -5.37 -17.89 2.92
N ILE A 69 -4.25 -18.10 2.24
CA ILE A 69 -2.91 -18.11 2.82
C ILE A 69 -2.23 -16.79 2.48
N ILE A 70 -1.93 -15.99 3.48
CA ILE A 70 -1.34 -14.65 3.28
C ILE A 70 0.18 -14.72 3.44
N ILE A 71 0.91 -14.35 2.39
CA ILE A 71 2.37 -14.34 2.35
C ILE A 71 2.87 -12.91 2.11
N ASN A 72 3.45 -12.30 3.15
CA ASN A 72 4.04 -10.97 3.04
C ASN A 72 5.51 -11.10 2.62
N LEU A 73 5.91 -10.47 1.51
CA LEU A 73 7.27 -10.50 0.99
C LEU A 73 7.96 -9.13 1.16
N ASN A 74 9.26 -9.19 1.43
CA ASN A 74 10.11 -8.00 1.47
C ASN A 74 10.73 -7.77 0.09
N PRO A 75 10.48 -6.62 -0.60
CA PRO A 75 10.96 -6.35 -1.95
C PRO A 75 12.49 -6.35 -2.09
N ASN A 76 13.21 -6.19 -0.97
CA ASN A 76 14.67 -6.15 -0.94
C ASN A 76 15.34 -7.54 -0.80
N ARG A 77 14.54 -8.63 -0.82
CA ARG A 77 15.04 -10.00 -0.74
C ARG A 77 14.71 -10.77 -2.02
N PRO A 78 15.41 -11.89 -2.29
CA PRO A 78 15.01 -12.83 -3.34
C PRO A 78 13.57 -13.29 -3.09
N LEU A 79 12.64 -12.86 -3.95
CA LEU A 79 11.20 -12.98 -3.67
C LEU A 79 10.69 -14.41 -3.92
N LEU A 80 11.17 -15.09 -4.97
CA LEU A 80 10.73 -16.46 -5.30
C LEU A 80 11.17 -17.44 -4.22
N GLU A 81 12.43 -17.37 -3.80
CA GLU A 81 13.00 -18.22 -2.77
C GLU A 81 12.30 -17.96 -1.42
N THR A 82 12.04 -16.67 -1.13
CA THR A 82 11.30 -16.29 0.09
C THR A 82 9.86 -16.81 0.05
N LEU A 83 9.21 -16.78 -1.12
CA LEU A 83 7.86 -17.31 -1.29
C LEU A 83 7.82 -18.82 -1.06
N VAL A 84 8.73 -19.57 -1.70
CA VAL A 84 8.86 -21.04 -1.51
C VAL A 84 9.08 -21.37 -0.03
N ALA A 85 10.02 -20.67 0.63
CA ALA A 85 10.32 -20.89 2.04
C ALA A 85 9.10 -20.64 2.94
N LYS A 86 8.40 -19.52 2.73
CA LYS A 86 7.22 -19.17 3.52
C LYS A 86 6.02 -20.07 3.25
N LEU A 87 5.83 -20.53 2.03
CA LEU A 87 4.80 -21.52 1.71
C LEU A 87 5.11 -22.86 2.39
N TYR A 88 6.37 -23.30 2.32
CA TYR A 88 6.80 -24.54 2.97
C TYR A 88 6.61 -24.50 4.51
N ASP A 89 6.81 -23.35 5.13
CA ASP A 89 6.68 -23.14 6.58
C ASP A 89 5.21 -22.94 7.05
N GLN A 90 4.23 -22.94 6.13
CA GLN A 90 2.82 -22.88 6.52
C GLN A 90 2.38 -24.16 7.19
N PRO A 91 1.84 -24.11 8.44
CA PRO A 91 1.45 -25.30 9.18
C PRO A 91 0.45 -26.20 8.42
N ASP A 92 -0.45 -25.61 7.67
CA ASP A 92 -1.47 -26.31 6.89
C ASP A 92 -0.92 -26.98 5.63
N LEU A 93 0.19 -26.47 5.06
CA LEU A 93 0.77 -26.95 3.82
C LEU A 93 1.94 -27.90 4.01
N GLN A 94 2.73 -27.70 5.07
CA GLN A 94 3.94 -28.49 5.32
C GLN A 94 3.69 -30.02 5.29
N PRO A 95 2.63 -30.56 5.93
CA PRO A 95 2.33 -31.99 5.88
C PRO A 95 2.03 -32.48 4.46
N LEU A 96 1.40 -31.64 3.62
CA LEU A 96 1.08 -31.97 2.22
C LEU A 96 2.35 -32.08 1.39
N PHE A 97 3.28 -31.14 1.54
CA PHE A 97 4.55 -31.15 0.83
C PHE A 97 5.44 -32.34 1.24
N ILE A 98 5.44 -32.69 2.52
CA ILE A 98 6.13 -33.90 3.02
C ILE A 98 5.51 -35.17 2.42
N LYS A 99 4.18 -35.29 2.44
CA LYS A 99 3.46 -36.43 1.87
C LYS A 99 3.69 -36.55 0.36
N ALA A 100 3.72 -35.44 -0.35
CA ALA A 100 4.02 -35.38 -1.77
C ALA A 100 5.52 -35.57 -2.09
N LYS A 101 6.37 -35.77 -1.07
CA LYS A 101 7.82 -35.97 -1.16
C LYS A 101 8.54 -34.88 -1.95
N PHE A 102 8.16 -33.61 -1.73
CA PHE A 102 8.89 -32.50 -2.35
C PHE A 102 10.29 -32.40 -1.77
N ASN A 103 11.28 -32.70 -2.61
CA ASN A 103 12.68 -32.55 -2.24
C ASN A 103 13.15 -31.13 -2.58
N LEU A 104 13.07 -30.23 -1.62
CA LEU A 104 13.48 -28.82 -1.70
C LEU A 104 14.87 -28.58 -1.09
N SER A 105 15.66 -29.62 -0.93
CA SER A 105 16.99 -29.56 -0.28
C SER A 105 17.96 -28.60 -0.96
N LEU A 106 17.85 -28.40 -2.27
CA LEU A 106 18.67 -27.42 -3.01
C LEU A 106 18.36 -25.96 -2.61
N PHE A 107 17.20 -25.71 -2.05
CA PHE A 107 16.81 -24.39 -1.52
C PHE A 107 17.02 -24.30 0.00
N GLY A 108 17.69 -25.28 0.61
CA GLY A 108 17.89 -25.35 2.06
C GLY A 108 16.61 -25.65 2.86
N LEU A 109 15.58 -26.19 2.20
CA LEU A 109 14.27 -26.45 2.80
C LEU A 109 13.95 -27.95 2.79
N GLY A 110 13.24 -28.37 3.83
CA GLY A 110 12.68 -29.74 3.91
C GLY A 110 13.70 -30.85 4.19
N ALA A 111 13.19 -32.08 4.21
CA ALA A 111 14.01 -33.28 4.33
C ALA A 111 14.43 -33.76 2.93
N SER A 112 15.64 -34.30 2.82
CA SER A 112 16.03 -35.07 1.66
C SER A 112 15.32 -36.42 1.71
N PHE A 113 14.62 -36.78 0.64
CA PHE A 113 13.95 -38.08 0.54
C PHE A 113 14.83 -39.04 -0.25
N GLU A 114 15.09 -40.25 0.28
CA GLU A 114 15.80 -41.28 -0.47
C GLU A 114 15.10 -41.56 -1.80
N LYS A 115 15.88 -41.57 -2.88
CA LYS A 115 15.43 -41.85 -4.24
C LYS A 115 14.52 -40.80 -4.91
N VAL A 116 14.36 -39.59 -4.32
CA VAL A 116 13.64 -38.48 -4.93
C VAL A 116 14.66 -37.41 -5.33
N ALA A 117 14.78 -37.16 -6.63
CA ALA A 117 15.63 -36.07 -7.11
C ALA A 117 15.17 -34.71 -6.59
N PRO A 118 16.10 -33.84 -6.13
CA PRO A 118 15.73 -32.50 -5.70
C PRO A 118 15.16 -31.68 -6.88
N VAL A 119 14.20 -30.83 -6.58
CA VAL A 119 13.71 -29.83 -7.53
C VAL A 119 14.81 -28.80 -7.71
N SER A 120 15.30 -28.63 -8.94
CA SER A 120 16.44 -27.76 -9.25
C SER A 120 16.04 -26.36 -9.68
N ASP A 121 14.76 -26.17 -10.06
CA ASP A 121 14.23 -24.90 -10.53
C ASP A 121 13.16 -24.37 -9.58
N ILE A 122 13.25 -23.07 -9.25
CA ILE A 122 12.38 -22.43 -8.26
C ILE A 122 10.95 -22.24 -8.79
N GLU A 123 10.78 -21.97 -10.07
CA GLU A 123 9.45 -21.83 -10.69
C GLU A 123 8.73 -23.17 -10.70
N VAL A 124 9.43 -24.25 -11.04
CA VAL A 124 8.88 -25.62 -10.97
C VAL A 124 8.51 -26.01 -9.54
N ALA A 125 9.31 -25.57 -8.55
CA ALA A 125 8.96 -25.79 -7.14
C ALA A 125 7.66 -25.08 -6.77
N LEU A 126 7.52 -23.80 -7.14
CA LEU A 126 6.32 -23.00 -6.89
C LEU A 126 5.08 -23.58 -7.58
N GLU A 127 5.20 -23.96 -8.86
CA GLU A 127 4.12 -24.58 -9.61
C GLU A 127 3.59 -25.83 -8.90
N LYS A 128 4.48 -26.74 -8.50
CA LYS A 128 4.11 -27.95 -7.76
C LYS A 128 3.45 -27.63 -6.41
N MET A 129 4.00 -26.68 -5.67
CA MET A 129 3.45 -26.28 -4.36
C MET A 129 2.06 -25.65 -4.52
N LEU A 130 1.87 -24.78 -5.50
CA LEU A 130 0.58 -24.12 -5.76
C LEU A 130 -0.47 -25.09 -6.29
N ASN A 131 -0.08 -26.13 -7.04
CA ASN A 131 -1.01 -27.22 -7.40
C ASN A 131 -1.52 -27.96 -6.16
N GLN A 132 -0.66 -28.22 -5.15
CA GLN A 132 -1.13 -28.81 -3.88
C GLN A 132 -2.06 -27.86 -3.12
N VAL A 133 -1.82 -26.56 -3.16
CA VAL A 133 -2.73 -25.56 -2.58
C VAL A 133 -4.08 -25.58 -3.30
N LYS A 134 -4.09 -25.71 -4.63
CA LYS A 134 -5.30 -25.82 -5.47
C LYS A 134 -6.11 -27.07 -5.13
N GLU A 135 -5.45 -28.22 -4.94
CA GLU A 135 -6.09 -29.49 -4.59
C GLU A 135 -6.85 -29.45 -3.26
N ILE A 136 -6.42 -28.63 -2.31
CA ILE A 136 -7.11 -28.45 -1.02
C ILE A 136 -8.08 -27.27 -1.01
N GLY A 137 -8.34 -26.66 -2.17
CA GLY A 137 -9.30 -25.55 -2.32
C GLY A 137 -8.84 -24.24 -1.68
N LYS A 138 -7.53 -24.07 -1.41
CA LYS A 138 -7.00 -22.81 -0.86
C LYS A 138 -6.41 -21.90 -1.93
N LYS A 139 -6.29 -20.61 -1.58
CA LYS A 139 -5.72 -19.56 -2.41
C LYS A 139 -4.53 -18.90 -1.69
N VAL A 140 -3.55 -18.39 -2.43
CA VAL A 140 -2.39 -17.68 -1.88
C VAL A 140 -2.45 -16.22 -2.27
N LEU A 141 -2.49 -15.32 -1.29
CA LEU A 141 -2.28 -13.89 -1.51
C LEU A 141 -0.84 -13.52 -1.15
N VAL A 142 -0.10 -13.07 -2.13
CA VAL A 142 1.23 -12.46 -1.94
C VAL A 142 1.05 -10.95 -1.79
N THR A 143 1.60 -10.37 -0.73
CA THR A 143 1.63 -8.92 -0.53
C THR A 143 3.06 -8.41 -0.56
N ILE A 144 3.28 -7.29 -1.27
CA ILE A 144 4.59 -6.61 -1.35
C ILE A 144 4.38 -5.12 -1.14
N ASP A 145 4.92 -4.60 -0.04
CA ASP A 145 4.77 -3.18 0.31
C ASP A 145 5.95 -2.35 -0.23
N GLU A 146 5.69 -1.09 -0.57
CA GLU A 146 6.67 -0.11 -1.02
C GLU A 146 7.55 -0.59 -2.21
N VAL A 147 6.92 -1.17 -3.22
CA VAL A 147 7.65 -1.66 -4.40
C VAL A 147 8.32 -0.52 -5.17
N THR A 148 9.55 -0.79 -5.60
CA THR A 148 10.33 0.03 -6.52
C THR A 148 10.87 -0.84 -7.63
N LYS A 149 11.27 -0.24 -8.75
CA LYS A 149 11.90 -0.97 -9.83
C LYS A 149 13.23 -1.57 -9.37
N SER A 150 13.27 -2.91 -9.30
CA SER A 150 14.45 -3.68 -8.93
C SER A 150 14.46 -5.02 -9.67
N GLU A 151 15.61 -5.65 -9.73
CA GLU A 151 15.74 -6.97 -10.37
C GLU A 151 14.88 -8.03 -9.68
N ASN A 152 14.81 -8.01 -8.34
CA ASN A 152 13.97 -8.94 -7.58
C ASN A 152 12.49 -8.81 -7.96
N ILE A 153 11.98 -7.59 -8.10
CA ILE A 153 10.60 -7.35 -8.52
C ILE A 153 10.37 -7.81 -9.97
N LYS A 154 11.33 -7.57 -10.87
CA LYS A 154 11.22 -8.01 -12.27
C LYS A 154 11.15 -9.52 -12.38
N ILE A 155 12.09 -10.23 -11.76
CA ILE A 155 12.11 -11.71 -11.76
C ILE A 155 10.79 -12.24 -11.19
N PHE A 156 10.41 -11.78 -10.01
CA PHE A 156 9.19 -12.23 -9.34
C PHE A 156 7.94 -12.01 -10.18
N THR A 157 7.77 -10.80 -10.73
CA THR A 157 6.57 -10.47 -11.50
C THR A 157 6.51 -11.21 -12.84
N SER A 158 7.66 -11.51 -13.46
CA SER A 158 7.72 -12.36 -14.66
C SER A 158 7.29 -13.79 -14.35
N SER A 159 7.81 -14.40 -13.28
CA SER A 159 7.40 -15.73 -12.84
C SER A 159 5.93 -15.76 -12.39
N PHE A 160 5.46 -14.74 -11.68
CA PHE A 160 4.05 -14.60 -11.29
C PHE A 160 3.12 -14.63 -12.52
N GLN A 161 3.50 -13.95 -13.61
CA GLN A 161 2.73 -13.98 -14.86
C GLN A 161 2.62 -15.41 -15.44
N LEU A 162 3.67 -16.22 -15.33
CA LEU A 162 3.62 -17.63 -15.78
C LEU A 162 2.68 -18.44 -14.89
N LEU A 163 2.79 -18.30 -13.58
CA LEU A 163 1.96 -19.02 -12.62
C LEU A 163 0.45 -18.75 -12.80
N ILE A 164 0.06 -17.49 -13.06
CA ILE A 164 -1.36 -17.18 -13.33
C ILE A 164 -1.86 -17.71 -14.68
N ARG A 165 -0.99 -17.85 -15.69
CA ARG A 165 -1.34 -18.46 -16.97
C ARG A 165 -1.62 -19.95 -16.87
N GLU A 166 -1.07 -20.62 -15.86
CA GLU A 166 -1.33 -22.02 -15.50
C GLU A 166 -2.54 -22.19 -14.57
N ASP A 167 -3.39 -21.16 -14.43
CA ASP A 167 -4.58 -21.16 -13.57
C ASP A 167 -4.28 -21.55 -12.12
N LEU A 168 -3.10 -21.19 -11.62
CA LEU A 168 -2.72 -21.44 -10.23
C LEU A 168 -3.35 -20.41 -9.28
N PRO A 169 -3.72 -20.84 -8.05
CA PRO A 169 -4.46 -20.01 -7.10
C PRO A 169 -3.54 -19.03 -6.36
N ILE A 170 -2.82 -18.20 -7.13
CA ILE A 170 -1.93 -17.18 -6.59
C ILE A 170 -2.39 -15.78 -7.00
N PHE A 171 -2.42 -14.88 -6.03
CA PHE A 171 -2.89 -13.51 -6.15
C PHE A 171 -1.83 -12.56 -5.64
N LEU A 172 -1.79 -11.34 -6.18
CA LEU A 172 -0.76 -10.36 -5.89
C LEU A 172 -1.37 -9.01 -5.50
N LEU A 173 -0.92 -8.47 -4.38
CA LEU A 173 -1.27 -7.13 -3.94
C LEU A 173 0.02 -6.35 -3.65
N MET A 174 0.31 -5.34 -4.45
CA MET A 174 1.51 -4.51 -4.29
C MET A 174 1.13 -3.07 -3.94
N THR A 175 1.93 -2.43 -3.11
CA THR A 175 1.79 -1.00 -2.86
C THR A 175 3.03 -0.24 -3.32
N GLY A 176 2.85 1.01 -3.71
CA GLY A 176 3.96 1.88 -4.07
C GLY A 176 3.55 3.33 -4.25
N LEU A 177 4.54 4.20 -4.32
CA LEU A 177 4.31 5.56 -4.78
C LEU A 177 3.92 5.52 -6.26
N TYR A 178 3.13 6.49 -6.69
CA TYR A 178 2.65 6.55 -8.07
C TYR A 178 3.80 6.44 -9.08
N GLU A 179 4.91 7.15 -8.84
CA GLU A 179 6.06 7.16 -9.74
C GLU A 179 6.72 5.78 -9.85
N ASN A 180 6.87 5.09 -8.71
CA ASN A 180 7.48 3.77 -8.66
C ASN A 180 6.63 2.73 -9.43
N ILE A 181 5.32 2.75 -9.22
CA ILE A 181 4.38 1.88 -9.94
C ILE A 181 4.38 2.20 -11.43
N HIS A 182 4.36 3.47 -11.79
CA HIS A 182 4.42 3.91 -13.18
C HIS A 182 5.72 3.48 -13.86
N GLU A 183 6.86 3.56 -13.18
CA GLU A 183 8.15 3.08 -13.69
C GLU A 183 8.16 1.57 -13.93
N LEU A 184 7.58 0.78 -13.01
CA LEU A 184 7.41 -0.66 -13.18
C LEU A 184 6.52 -0.99 -14.38
N GLN A 185 5.40 -0.30 -14.53
CA GLN A 185 4.45 -0.54 -15.62
C GLN A 185 4.98 -0.17 -16.99
N ASN A 186 5.89 0.80 -17.06
CA ASN A 186 6.55 1.20 -18.31
C ASN A 186 7.78 0.34 -18.66
N ASP A 187 8.12 -0.63 -17.83
CA ASP A 187 9.16 -1.59 -18.17
C ASP A 187 8.65 -2.54 -19.27
N SER A 188 9.36 -2.60 -20.38
CA SER A 188 8.99 -3.41 -21.55
C SER A 188 8.88 -4.91 -21.26
N THR A 189 9.51 -5.38 -20.20
CA THR A 189 9.47 -6.78 -19.75
C THR A 189 8.28 -7.10 -18.84
N LEU A 190 7.62 -6.07 -18.30
CA LEU A 190 6.54 -6.19 -17.31
C LEU A 190 5.19 -5.70 -17.84
N THR A 191 4.94 -5.86 -19.14
CA THR A 191 3.74 -5.34 -19.82
C THR A 191 2.42 -5.81 -19.20
N PHE A 192 2.40 -6.98 -18.55
CA PHE A 192 1.19 -7.47 -17.89
C PHE A 192 0.78 -6.61 -16.67
N LEU A 193 1.75 -5.99 -15.96
CA LEU A 193 1.45 -5.07 -14.87
C LEU A 193 0.70 -3.81 -15.33
N TYR A 194 0.78 -3.47 -16.62
CA TYR A 194 -0.02 -2.40 -17.18
C TYR A 194 -1.51 -2.71 -17.14
N ARG A 195 -1.87 -4.01 -17.20
CA ARG A 195 -3.25 -4.50 -17.12
C ARG A 195 -3.70 -4.84 -15.70
N ALA A 196 -2.79 -4.82 -14.73
CA ALA A 196 -3.15 -5.03 -13.33
C ALA A 196 -4.16 -3.97 -12.86
N SER A 197 -5.15 -4.40 -12.10
CA SER A 197 -6.14 -3.51 -11.51
C SER A 197 -5.48 -2.53 -10.54
N ARG A 198 -6.01 -1.30 -10.46
CA ARG A 198 -5.39 -0.22 -9.66
C ARG A 198 -6.36 0.35 -8.64
N ILE A 199 -5.83 0.61 -7.46
CA ILE A 199 -6.50 1.38 -6.43
C ILE A 199 -5.66 2.63 -6.21
N ASN A 200 -6.17 3.78 -6.63
CA ASN A 200 -5.54 5.06 -6.34
C ASN A 200 -6.16 5.61 -5.05
N LEU A 201 -5.36 5.71 -4.00
CA LEU A 201 -5.86 6.21 -2.71
C LEU A 201 -6.02 7.73 -2.77
N GLU A 202 -7.24 8.15 -2.93
CA GLU A 202 -7.65 9.56 -2.83
C GLU A 202 -7.66 10.03 -1.36
N PRO A 203 -7.76 11.34 -1.09
CA PRO A 203 -7.99 11.84 0.26
C PRO A 203 -9.18 11.15 0.95
N LEU A 204 -9.12 11.00 2.26
CA LEU A 204 -10.23 10.45 3.05
C LEU A 204 -11.45 11.36 2.97
N ASP A 205 -12.63 10.77 3.02
CA ASP A 205 -13.89 11.52 3.05
C ASP A 205 -13.99 12.40 4.30
N MET A 206 -14.19 13.69 4.07
CA MET A 206 -14.24 14.71 5.12
C MET A 206 -15.41 14.52 6.09
N VAL A 207 -16.52 13.94 5.60
CA VAL A 207 -17.70 13.66 6.45
C VAL A 207 -17.36 12.50 7.40
N SER A 208 -16.70 11.49 6.91
CA SER A 208 -16.22 10.34 7.68
C SER A 208 -15.22 10.78 8.76
N ILE A 209 -14.23 11.63 8.41
CA ILE A 209 -13.29 12.23 9.38
C ILE A 209 -14.05 12.99 10.47
N LYS A 210 -14.93 13.90 10.08
CA LYS A 210 -15.75 14.70 11.01
C LYS A 210 -16.54 13.80 11.97
N ASN A 211 -17.23 12.80 11.43
CA ASN A 211 -18.05 11.89 12.23
C ASN A 211 -17.18 11.09 13.21
N ARG A 212 -16.01 10.63 12.78
CA ARG A 212 -15.07 9.89 13.63
C ARG A 212 -14.52 10.75 14.77
N TYR A 213 -14.11 11.98 14.50
CA TYR A 213 -13.68 12.92 15.56
C TYR A 213 -14.82 13.25 16.53
N LYS A 214 -16.04 13.48 16.01
CA LYS A 214 -17.21 13.73 16.85
C LYS A 214 -17.49 12.57 17.80
N GLU A 215 -17.43 11.35 17.30
CA GLU A 215 -17.66 10.12 18.08
C GLU A 215 -16.62 9.94 19.19
N ILE A 216 -15.33 10.02 18.82
CA ILE A 216 -14.21 9.73 19.74
C ILE A 216 -14.08 10.82 20.81
N PHE A 217 -14.14 12.08 20.41
CA PHE A 217 -13.94 13.21 21.34
C PHE A 217 -15.20 13.69 22.02
N LYS A 218 -16.38 13.26 21.56
CA LYS A 218 -17.71 13.72 22.05
C LYS A 218 -17.87 15.23 21.98
N ILE A 219 -17.37 15.84 20.89
CA ILE A 219 -17.37 17.28 20.64
C ILE A 219 -18.51 17.73 19.72
N PRO A 220 -18.86 19.04 19.70
CA PRO A 220 -19.83 19.57 18.76
C PRO A 220 -19.45 19.36 17.30
N ALA A 221 -20.46 19.25 16.43
CA ALA A 221 -20.26 19.00 15.00
C ALA A 221 -19.44 20.10 14.29
N SER A 222 -19.54 21.37 14.75
CA SER A 222 -18.75 22.49 14.22
C SER A 222 -17.26 22.31 14.48
N LYS A 223 -16.89 21.91 15.70
CA LYS A 223 -15.51 21.64 16.09
C LYS A 223 -14.94 20.43 15.36
N ALA A 224 -15.70 19.33 15.30
CA ALA A 224 -15.30 18.15 14.54
C ALA A 224 -15.11 18.45 13.03
N LYS A 225 -15.95 19.36 12.47
CA LYS A 225 -15.79 19.84 11.10
C LYS A 225 -14.48 20.62 10.93
N ARG A 226 -14.19 21.54 11.85
CA ARG A 226 -12.93 22.29 11.84
C ARG A 226 -11.70 21.37 11.91
N MET A 227 -11.73 20.40 12.82
CA MET A 227 -10.67 19.39 12.90
C MET A 227 -10.51 18.58 11.58
N ALA A 228 -11.61 18.22 10.93
CA ALA A 228 -11.56 17.55 9.64
C ALA A 228 -10.91 18.43 8.56
N GLU A 229 -11.31 19.72 8.50
CA GLU A 229 -10.74 20.70 7.56
C GLU A 229 -9.22 20.82 7.71
N LEU A 230 -8.69 20.83 8.95
CA LEU A 230 -7.25 20.88 9.21
C LEU A 230 -6.49 19.66 8.64
N THR A 231 -7.14 18.53 8.46
CA THR A 231 -6.50 17.34 7.88
C THR A 231 -6.46 17.34 6.37
N ASN A 232 -7.32 18.14 5.73
CA ASN A 232 -7.54 18.14 4.27
C ASN A 232 -7.71 16.72 3.67
N GLY A 233 -8.28 15.78 4.43
CA GLY A 233 -8.46 14.39 4.03
C GLY A 233 -7.18 13.54 4.06
N TYR A 234 -6.06 14.09 4.48
CA TYR A 234 -4.81 13.37 4.50
C TYR A 234 -4.76 12.38 5.68
N SER A 235 -4.58 11.09 5.39
CA SER A 235 -4.70 10.02 6.39
C SER A 235 -3.72 10.14 7.55
N PHE A 236 -2.46 10.51 7.27
CA PHE A 236 -1.48 10.73 8.34
C PHE A 236 -1.83 11.95 9.19
N ALA A 237 -2.30 13.04 8.57
CA ALA A 237 -2.76 14.24 9.26
C ALA A 237 -3.94 13.94 10.19
N PHE A 238 -4.91 13.11 9.74
CA PHE A 238 -6.00 12.63 10.57
C PHE A 238 -5.52 11.91 11.83
N GLN A 239 -4.57 10.98 11.69
CA GLN A 239 -3.99 10.27 12.82
C GLN A 239 -3.22 11.21 13.75
N THR A 240 -2.41 12.10 13.20
CA THR A 240 -1.56 13.03 13.96
C THR A 240 -2.41 14.01 14.78
N LEU A 241 -3.40 14.65 14.15
CA LEU A 241 -4.29 15.60 14.83
C LEU A 241 -5.07 14.91 15.96
N GLY A 242 -5.63 13.73 15.66
CA GLY A 242 -6.34 12.94 16.66
C GLY A 242 -5.43 12.49 17.81
N TYR A 243 -4.22 12.04 17.51
CA TYR A 243 -3.24 11.65 18.53
C TYR A 243 -2.88 12.78 19.47
N LEU A 244 -2.61 13.97 18.95
CA LEU A 244 -2.28 15.15 19.74
C LEU A 244 -3.44 15.59 20.64
N CYS A 245 -4.64 15.69 20.09
CA CYS A 245 -5.84 16.05 20.85
C CYS A 245 -6.23 14.99 21.90
N TRP A 246 -5.91 13.70 21.65
CA TRP A 246 -6.12 12.67 22.65
C TRP A 246 -5.12 12.78 23.79
N LYS A 247 -3.87 13.04 23.48
CA LYS A 247 -2.77 13.15 24.46
C LYS A 247 -2.91 14.41 25.31
N ASN A 248 -3.34 15.51 24.71
CA ASN A 248 -3.62 16.77 25.41
C ASN A 248 -5.01 17.29 25.01
N ARG A 249 -5.98 17.14 25.92
CA ARG A 249 -7.37 17.55 25.69
C ARG A 249 -7.56 19.07 25.60
N GLU A 250 -6.64 19.86 26.15
CA GLU A 250 -6.66 21.31 26.04
C GLU A 250 -6.55 21.77 24.58
N PHE A 251 -5.88 21.00 23.73
CA PHE A 251 -5.80 21.26 22.30
C PHE A 251 -7.16 21.25 21.58
N LEU A 252 -8.16 20.63 22.17
CA LEU A 252 -9.52 20.72 21.64
C LEU A 252 -10.14 22.11 21.84
N GLU A 253 -9.69 22.88 22.84
CA GLU A 253 -10.19 24.20 23.14
C GLU A 253 -9.29 25.34 22.65
N ASP A 254 -7.99 25.05 22.49
CA ASP A 254 -6.99 26.04 22.07
C ASP A 254 -6.30 25.61 20.76
N GLU A 255 -6.86 26.09 19.64
CA GLU A 255 -6.29 25.83 18.29
C GLU A 255 -4.92 26.53 18.13
N THR A 256 -4.67 27.63 18.84
CA THR A 256 -3.40 28.38 18.73
C THR A 256 -2.22 27.60 19.34
N ALA A 257 -2.47 26.81 20.37
CA ALA A 257 -1.49 25.91 20.95
C ALA A 257 -1.36 24.60 20.15
N LEU A 258 -2.46 24.13 19.53
CA LEU A 258 -2.49 22.90 18.74
C LEU A 258 -1.70 23.03 17.42
N LEU A 259 -1.92 24.08 16.66
CA LEU A 259 -1.40 24.22 15.31
C LEU A 259 0.14 24.10 15.22
N PRO A 260 0.94 24.76 16.08
CA PRO A 260 2.39 24.61 16.02
C PRO A 260 2.85 23.17 16.28
N ALA A 261 2.24 22.47 17.25
CA ALA A 261 2.58 21.09 17.55
C ALA A 261 2.19 20.15 16.40
N TYR A 262 1.06 20.40 15.77
CA TYR A 262 0.58 19.64 14.62
C TYR A 262 1.47 19.83 13.39
N ASP A 263 1.83 21.07 13.07
CA ASP A 263 2.70 21.41 11.96
C ASP A 263 4.11 20.82 12.14
N ASP A 264 4.67 20.86 13.35
CA ASP A 264 5.95 20.25 13.66
C ASP A 264 5.96 18.74 13.37
N TYR A 265 4.89 18.04 13.75
CA TYR A 265 4.74 16.62 13.41
C TYR A 265 4.66 16.37 11.92
N LEU A 266 3.83 17.11 11.19
CA LEU A 266 3.69 16.95 9.75
C LEU A 266 5.00 17.29 9.03
N GLN A 267 5.67 18.35 9.46
CA GLN A 267 6.96 18.76 8.91
C GLN A 267 8.03 17.68 9.12
N SER A 268 8.18 17.19 10.35
CA SER A 268 9.23 16.24 10.72
C SER A 268 9.04 14.86 10.06
N TYR A 269 7.80 14.37 9.98
CA TYR A 269 7.54 13.00 9.52
C TYR A 269 7.15 12.87 8.05
N VAL A 270 6.71 13.97 7.41
CA VAL A 270 6.20 13.94 6.03
C VAL A 270 6.86 15.00 5.15
N TYR A 271 6.69 16.28 5.48
CA TYR A 271 7.00 17.35 4.55
C TYR A 271 8.50 17.49 4.26
N GLN A 272 9.36 17.30 5.27
CA GLN A 272 10.81 17.30 5.05
C GLN A 272 11.22 16.21 4.04
N LYS A 273 10.67 15.02 4.17
CA LYS A 273 10.96 13.92 3.25
C LYS A 273 10.45 14.21 1.85
N LEU A 274 9.20 14.64 1.72
CA LEU A 274 8.63 15.07 0.42
C LEU A 274 9.47 16.17 -0.21
N TRP A 275 9.87 17.17 0.56
CA TRP A 275 10.69 18.28 0.07
C TRP A 275 12.04 17.79 -0.48
N THR A 276 12.70 16.82 0.17
CA THR A 276 13.96 16.25 -0.32
C THR A 276 13.79 15.45 -1.62
N GLU A 277 12.62 14.86 -1.85
CA GLU A 277 12.29 14.07 -3.04
C GLU A 277 11.86 14.96 -4.23
N LEU A 278 11.61 16.25 -4.01
CA LEU A 278 11.28 17.22 -5.06
C LEU A 278 12.51 17.66 -5.83
N SER A 279 12.37 17.74 -7.16
CA SER A 279 13.40 18.38 -7.99
C SER A 279 13.56 19.88 -7.68
N PRO A 280 14.70 20.51 -7.99
CA PRO A 280 14.84 21.96 -7.82
C PRO A 280 13.73 22.75 -8.52
N GLN A 281 13.26 22.27 -9.66
CA GLN A 281 12.20 22.93 -10.42
C GLN A 281 10.82 22.73 -9.75
N ASP A 282 10.53 21.55 -9.17
CA ASP A 282 9.31 21.34 -8.39
C ASP A 282 9.26 22.26 -7.17
N ARG A 283 10.39 22.40 -6.45
CA ARG A 283 10.50 23.31 -5.31
C ARG A 283 10.25 24.77 -5.73
N LYS A 284 10.80 25.17 -6.88
CA LYS A 284 10.56 26.51 -7.44
C LYS A 284 9.07 26.73 -7.73
N VAL A 285 8.41 25.76 -8.35
CA VAL A 285 6.96 25.83 -8.61
C VAL A 285 6.18 25.98 -7.31
N LEU A 286 6.47 25.16 -6.30
CA LEU A 286 5.79 25.24 -5.00
C LEU A 286 6.05 26.55 -4.25
N SER A 287 7.29 27.06 -4.30
CA SER A 287 7.62 28.35 -3.67
C SER A 287 6.84 29.52 -4.30
N ILE A 288 6.58 29.45 -5.60
CA ILE A 288 5.76 30.48 -6.27
C ILE A 288 4.26 30.27 -5.97
N LEU A 289 3.81 29.02 -5.89
CA LEU A 289 2.42 28.71 -5.50
C LEU A 289 2.07 29.14 -4.07
N SER A 290 3.05 29.22 -3.18
CA SER A 290 2.86 29.72 -1.81
C SER A 290 2.72 31.25 -1.71
N ASP A 291 2.93 32.00 -2.81
CA ASP A 291 2.69 33.44 -2.84
C ASP A 291 1.19 33.72 -3.01
N GLU A 292 0.55 34.14 -1.92
CA GLU A 292 -0.89 34.45 -1.86
C GLU A 292 -1.36 35.50 -2.89
N LYS A 293 -0.43 36.25 -3.48
CA LYS A 293 -0.73 37.27 -4.51
C LYS A 293 -1.01 36.64 -5.88
N LEU A 294 -0.60 35.39 -6.09
CA LEU A 294 -0.72 34.71 -7.36
C LEU A 294 -1.91 33.74 -7.36
N THR A 295 -3.04 34.21 -7.81
CA THR A 295 -4.30 33.42 -7.78
C THR A 295 -4.62 32.72 -9.10
N LYS A 296 -3.97 33.10 -10.21
CA LYS A 296 -4.29 32.59 -11.56
C LYS A 296 -3.16 31.78 -12.14
N VAL A 297 -3.51 30.60 -12.68
CA VAL A 297 -2.55 29.69 -13.35
C VAL A 297 -1.74 30.41 -14.45
N LYS A 298 -2.35 31.42 -15.13
CA LYS A 298 -1.67 32.21 -16.15
C LYS A 298 -0.51 33.03 -15.59
N GLU A 299 -0.72 33.66 -14.43
CA GLU A 299 0.30 34.50 -13.77
C GLU A 299 1.45 33.62 -13.26
N LEU A 300 1.13 32.45 -12.63
CA LEU A 300 2.12 31.48 -12.25
C LEU A 300 2.97 30.98 -13.41
N ARG A 301 2.32 30.71 -14.54
CA ARG A 301 3.01 30.25 -15.74
C ARG A 301 3.96 31.30 -16.31
N GLU A 302 3.55 32.57 -16.37
CA GLU A 302 4.35 33.69 -16.83
C GLU A 302 5.58 33.89 -15.93
N GLN A 303 5.40 33.82 -14.61
CA GLN A 303 6.50 33.98 -13.65
C GLN A 303 7.50 32.81 -13.72
N LEU A 304 7.03 31.57 -14.00
CA LEU A 304 7.87 30.41 -14.19
C LEU A 304 8.54 30.34 -15.56
N GLY A 305 8.07 31.12 -16.55
CA GLY A 305 8.47 30.98 -17.93
C GLY A 305 8.01 29.67 -18.59
N PHE A 306 6.88 29.11 -18.13
CA PHE A 306 6.39 27.82 -18.61
C PHE A 306 5.40 27.95 -19.77
N SER A 307 5.47 27.02 -20.73
CA SER A 307 4.39 26.77 -21.67
C SER A 307 3.17 26.14 -20.92
N SER A 308 1.99 26.18 -21.57
CA SER A 308 0.77 25.57 -21.02
C SER A 308 0.95 24.06 -20.79
N SER A 309 1.63 23.37 -21.70
CA SER A 309 1.93 21.94 -21.59
C SER A 309 2.88 21.64 -20.43
N MET A 310 3.94 22.42 -20.26
CA MET A 310 4.84 22.27 -19.11
C MET A 310 4.11 22.47 -17.80
N MET A 311 3.30 23.52 -17.68
CA MET A 311 2.55 23.78 -16.45
C MET A 311 1.61 22.63 -16.09
N SER A 312 0.94 22.02 -17.08
CA SER A 312 0.09 20.84 -16.87
C SER A 312 0.91 19.66 -16.33
N VAL A 313 2.06 19.38 -16.94
CA VAL A 313 2.95 18.27 -16.50
C VAL A 313 3.41 18.47 -15.06
N TYR A 314 3.88 19.69 -14.71
CA TYR A 314 4.31 19.97 -13.33
C TYR A 314 3.17 19.89 -12.33
N ARG A 315 2.00 20.43 -12.69
CA ARG A 315 0.80 20.34 -11.83
C ARG A 315 0.41 18.89 -11.55
N ASP A 316 0.35 18.06 -12.58
CA ASP A 316 -0.04 16.66 -12.45
C ASP A 316 1.01 15.87 -11.67
N ARG A 317 2.29 16.15 -11.89
CA ARG A 317 3.39 15.55 -11.12
C ARG A 317 3.32 15.92 -9.63
N LEU A 318 3.14 17.19 -9.30
CA LEU A 318 3.05 17.66 -7.92
C LEU A 318 1.81 17.09 -7.21
N LYS A 319 0.66 17.03 -7.87
CA LYS A 319 -0.53 16.39 -7.32
C LYS A 319 -0.33 14.91 -6.98
N ARG A 320 0.52 14.20 -7.74
CA ARG A 320 0.85 12.80 -7.48
C ARG A 320 1.84 12.62 -6.33
N LYS A 321 2.57 13.67 -5.99
CA LYS A 321 3.50 13.68 -4.85
C LYS A 321 2.83 14.07 -3.52
N GLY A 322 1.67 14.68 -3.57
CA GLY A 322 0.85 15.12 -2.44
C GLY A 322 0.66 16.61 -2.44
#